data_78f6067620c6ace34b0795c3907f4c3e
#
_entry.id   78f6067620c6ace34b0795c3907f4c3e
#
_cell.length_a   1.000
_cell.length_b   1.000
_cell.length_c   1.000
_cell.angle_alpha   90.00
_cell.angle_beta   90.00
_cell.angle_gamma   90.00
#
_symmetry.space_group_name_H-M   'P 1'
#
loop_
_entity.id
_entity.type
_entity.pdbx_description
1 polymer ?
#
loop_
_entity_poly.entity_id
_entity_poly.type
_entity_poly.pdbx_seq_one_letter_code
_entity_poly.pdbx_strand_id
1 'polypeptide(L)'
;MFSHFSLTEVSARTTPTNRQSRLISCATKVMIIGLAVLWNGQPRAETDEGLSKEYSDCIDKADKGTTADMFQCNGEELDRQDARLNDDYKKLISKLSPDRKKALLKAQRAWIKFREANCEYWFDPHGGTAARMNASGCLLTMTATRAKELEGMLEGL
;
A
#
# COMPACT_ATOMS: atom_id res chain seq x y z
N MET A 1 -17.36 -9.71 -25.00
CA MET A 1 -16.44 -10.43 -25.90
C MET A 1 -15.07 -10.41 -25.18
N PHE A 2 -14.89 -11.32 -24.23
CA PHE A 2 -13.67 -11.42 -23.44
C PHE A 2 -12.77 -12.47 -24.08
N SER A 3 -11.65 -12.03 -24.64
CA SER A 3 -10.63 -12.92 -25.21
C SER A 3 -9.84 -13.57 -24.09
N HIS A 4 -9.75 -14.87 -24.16
CA HIS A 4 -9.02 -15.78 -23.31
C HIS A 4 -7.60 -15.31 -23.01
N PHE A 5 -7.27 -15.07 -21.75
CA PHE A 5 -5.92 -14.99 -21.27
C PHE A 5 -5.51 -16.39 -20.80
N SER A 6 -4.77 -17.09 -21.66
CA SER A 6 -4.26 -18.43 -21.40
C SER A 6 -3.03 -18.33 -20.49
N LEU A 7 -3.14 -18.81 -19.27
CA LEU A 7 -2.00 -19.01 -18.38
C LEU A 7 -1.25 -20.26 -18.85
N THR A 8 -0.18 -20.07 -19.63
CA THR A 8 0.76 -21.14 -19.94
C THR A 8 1.66 -21.41 -18.73
N GLU A 9 1.61 -22.64 -18.25
CA GLU A 9 2.43 -23.20 -17.19
C GLU A 9 3.93 -23.01 -17.47
N VAL A 10 4.61 -22.38 -16.50
CA VAL A 10 6.06 -22.40 -16.44
C VAL A 10 6.48 -23.63 -15.64
N SER A 11 6.79 -24.72 -16.36
CA SER A 11 7.38 -25.94 -15.81
C SER A 11 8.84 -25.68 -15.44
N ALA A 12 9.12 -25.58 -14.15
CA ALA A 12 10.48 -25.53 -13.62
C ALA A 12 11.09 -26.95 -13.61
N ARG A 13 12.02 -27.23 -14.52
CA ARG A 13 12.87 -28.42 -14.48
C ARG A 13 13.95 -28.23 -13.42
N THR A 14 13.84 -28.94 -12.34
CA THR A 14 14.93 -29.18 -11.37
C THR A 14 15.87 -30.28 -11.91
N THR A 15 17.13 -29.94 -12.13
CA THR A 15 18.21 -30.90 -12.30
C THR A 15 19.02 -30.99 -11.02
N PRO A 16 19.28 -32.20 -10.47
CA PRO A 16 20.17 -32.37 -9.34
C PRO A 16 21.60 -32.58 -9.82
N THR A 17 22.51 -31.69 -9.51
CA THR A 17 23.95 -31.96 -9.61
C THR A 17 24.51 -32.29 -8.24
N ASN A 18 24.69 -33.57 -8.05
CA ASN A 18 25.53 -34.20 -7.03
C ASN A 18 27.00 -33.84 -7.32
N ARG A 19 27.70 -33.25 -6.36
CA ARG A 19 29.18 -33.36 -6.31
C ARG A 19 29.67 -33.42 -4.87
N GLN A 20 30.19 -34.61 -4.62
CA GLN A 20 30.87 -35.14 -3.44
C GLN A 20 31.99 -34.24 -2.88
N SER A 21 32.03 -34.26 -1.56
CA SER A 21 33.20 -34.54 -0.69
C SER A 21 34.54 -33.83 -1.02
N ARG A 22 34.91 -32.90 -0.15
CA ARG A 22 36.29 -32.95 0.39
C ARG A 22 36.27 -32.45 1.85
N LEU A 23 36.58 -33.39 2.71
CA LEU A 23 36.95 -33.17 4.10
C LEU A 23 38.23 -32.33 4.14
N ILE A 24 38.18 -31.19 4.77
CA ILE A 24 39.38 -30.55 5.28
C ILE A 24 39.15 -30.29 6.77
N SER A 25 39.75 -31.17 7.55
CA SER A 25 39.94 -31.03 8.98
C SER A 25 40.95 -29.91 9.21
N CYS A 26 40.58 -28.85 9.85
CA CYS A 26 41.50 -27.90 10.47
C CYS A 26 40.91 -27.44 11.80
N ALA A 27 41.48 -28.02 12.85
CA ALA A 27 41.17 -27.64 14.22
C ALA A 27 41.78 -26.29 14.51
N THR A 28 40.93 -25.24 14.62
CA THR A 28 41.32 -23.98 15.23
C THR A 28 40.29 -23.64 16.27
N LYS A 29 40.72 -23.63 17.52
CA LYS A 29 40.00 -23.09 18.66
C LYS A 29 39.72 -21.61 18.38
N VAL A 30 38.47 -21.27 18.03
CA VAL A 30 38.02 -19.90 18.02
C VAL A 30 37.27 -19.63 19.32
N MET A 31 37.90 -18.81 20.14
CA MET A 31 37.37 -18.20 21.36
C MET A 31 36.07 -17.46 21.03
N ILE A 32 34.94 -17.98 21.48
CA ILE A 32 33.63 -17.32 21.32
C ILE A 32 33.60 -16.16 22.32
N ILE A 33 34.00 -14.98 21.88
CA ILE A 33 33.67 -13.74 22.57
C ILE A 33 32.18 -13.52 22.31
N GLY A 34 31.39 -13.72 23.36
CA GLY A 34 29.94 -13.46 23.32
C GLY A 34 29.66 -11.98 23.05
N LEU A 35 29.45 -11.63 21.79
CA LEU A 35 28.75 -10.40 21.44
C LEU A 35 27.26 -10.65 21.69
N ALA A 36 26.79 -10.25 22.88
CA ALA A 36 25.40 -10.01 23.12
C ALA A 36 24.97 -8.88 22.17
N VAL A 37 24.53 -9.24 20.96
CA VAL A 37 23.79 -8.31 20.10
C VAL A 37 22.49 -8.02 20.83
N LEU A 38 22.45 -6.88 21.49
CA LEU A 38 21.22 -6.26 21.95
C LEU A 38 20.37 -6.09 20.70
N TRP A 39 19.45 -7.00 20.49
CA TRP A 39 18.41 -6.90 19.48
C TRP A 39 17.43 -5.82 19.95
N ASN A 40 17.89 -4.57 19.87
CA ASN A 40 17.02 -3.43 20.03
C ASN A 40 15.99 -3.49 18.91
N GLY A 41 14.74 -3.48 19.34
CA GLY A 41 13.53 -3.61 18.55
C GLY A 41 13.68 -3.18 17.11
N GLN A 42 13.36 -4.12 16.21
CA GLN A 42 13.06 -3.76 14.84
C GLN A 42 12.08 -2.58 14.88
N PRO A 43 12.36 -1.48 14.16
CA PRO A 43 11.31 -0.51 13.92
C PRO A 43 10.17 -1.32 13.30
N ARG A 44 9.06 -1.39 14.03
CA ARG A 44 7.80 -1.78 13.46
C ARG A 44 7.71 -0.96 12.20
N ALA A 45 7.68 -1.60 11.03
CA ALA A 45 7.28 -0.92 9.82
C ALA A 45 5.86 -0.44 10.13
N GLU A 46 5.76 0.79 10.61
CA GLU A 46 4.52 1.53 10.55
C GLU A 46 4.17 1.50 9.09
N THR A 47 3.07 0.85 8.77
CA THR A 47 2.41 1.02 7.49
C THR A 47 1.86 2.43 7.53
N ASP A 48 2.77 3.41 7.39
CA ASP A 48 2.41 4.80 7.27
C ASP A 48 1.77 4.98 5.88
N GLU A 49 0.50 4.63 5.82
CA GLU A 49 -0.35 4.86 4.66
C GLU A 49 -0.62 6.36 4.46
N GLY A 50 0.01 7.21 5.27
CA GLY A 50 -0.17 8.65 5.22
C GLY A 50 -1.50 9.12 5.81
N LEU A 51 -2.14 8.27 6.63
CA LEU A 51 -3.38 8.61 7.33
C LEU A 51 -3.09 9.59 8.48
N SER A 52 -4.06 10.45 8.77
CA SER A 52 -3.88 11.50 9.77
C SER A 52 -3.93 10.97 11.21
N LYS A 53 -3.36 11.73 12.14
CA LYS A 53 -3.50 11.44 13.57
C LYS A 53 -4.97 11.54 14.01
N GLU A 54 -5.72 12.46 13.44
CA GLU A 54 -7.15 12.65 13.69
C GLU A 54 -7.94 11.40 13.37
N TYR A 55 -7.57 10.69 12.30
CA TYR A 55 -8.16 9.41 11.93
C TYR A 55 -7.85 8.34 12.98
N SER A 56 -6.59 8.21 13.39
CA SER A 56 -6.19 7.28 14.45
C SER A 56 -6.97 7.53 15.73
N ASP A 57 -7.02 8.78 16.19
CA ASP A 57 -7.75 9.18 17.40
C ASP A 57 -9.27 8.93 17.27
N CYS A 58 -9.82 9.06 16.05
CA CYS A 58 -11.23 8.78 15.75
C CYS A 58 -11.52 7.29 15.84
N ILE A 59 -10.71 6.46 15.21
CA ILE A 59 -10.89 4.99 15.22
C ILE A 59 -10.74 4.43 16.64
N ASP A 60 -9.78 4.92 17.44
CA ASP A 60 -9.59 4.49 18.82
C ASP A 60 -10.82 4.76 19.71
N LYS A 61 -11.58 5.82 19.38
CA LYS A 61 -12.86 6.12 20.03
C LYS A 61 -13.99 5.26 19.47
N ALA A 62 -14.02 5.07 18.15
CA ALA A 62 -15.04 4.32 17.45
C ALA A 62 -14.97 2.81 17.70
N ASP A 63 -13.81 2.26 18.07
CA ASP A 63 -13.64 0.85 18.47
C ASP A 63 -14.49 0.47 19.71
N LYS A 64 -14.82 1.48 20.53
CA LYS A 64 -15.72 1.36 21.67
C LYS A 64 -17.16 1.76 21.37
N GLY A 65 -17.43 2.16 20.12
CA GLY A 65 -18.69 2.71 19.65
C GLY A 65 -19.44 1.78 18.73
N THR A 66 -19.97 2.35 17.66
CA THR A 66 -20.78 1.66 16.65
C THR A 66 -20.07 1.60 15.31
N THR A 67 -20.56 0.73 14.41
CA THR A 67 -20.10 0.73 13.02
C THR A 67 -20.35 2.08 12.32
N ALA A 68 -21.38 2.82 12.75
CA ALA A 68 -21.65 4.16 12.22
C ALA A 68 -20.53 5.13 12.56
N ASP A 69 -19.96 5.05 13.76
CA ASP A 69 -18.83 5.90 14.17
C ASP A 69 -17.59 5.60 13.32
N MET A 70 -17.33 4.33 13.01
CA MET A 70 -16.24 3.93 12.10
C MET A 70 -16.44 4.47 10.68
N PHE A 71 -17.69 4.45 10.17
CA PHE A 71 -18.00 5.04 8.86
C PHE A 71 -17.76 6.54 8.85
N GLN A 72 -18.12 7.22 9.92
CA GLN A 72 -17.86 8.65 10.05
C GLN A 72 -16.35 8.93 10.01
N CYS A 73 -15.55 8.21 10.80
CA CYS A 73 -14.09 8.34 10.80
C CYS A 73 -13.49 8.13 9.39
N ASN A 74 -13.93 7.08 8.68
CA ASN A 74 -13.47 6.80 7.32
C ASN A 74 -13.85 7.95 6.35
N GLY A 75 -15.05 8.47 6.45
CA GLY A 75 -15.53 9.57 5.60
C GLY A 75 -14.74 10.85 5.82
N GLU A 76 -14.56 11.25 7.08
CA GLU A 76 -13.80 12.44 7.44
C GLU A 76 -12.33 12.36 7.00
N GLU A 77 -11.73 11.18 7.12
CA GLU A 77 -10.36 10.96 6.65
C GLU A 77 -10.28 10.93 5.12
N LEU A 78 -11.25 10.32 4.45
CA LEU A 78 -11.31 10.33 2.99
C LEU A 78 -11.35 11.76 2.45
N ASP A 79 -12.14 12.65 3.06
CA ASP A 79 -12.22 14.06 2.67
C ASP A 79 -10.86 14.77 2.86
N ARG A 80 -10.14 14.49 3.95
CA ARG A 80 -8.78 15.01 4.18
C ARG A 80 -7.80 14.53 3.12
N GLN A 81 -7.82 13.24 2.81
CA GLN A 81 -6.92 12.64 1.82
C GLN A 81 -7.24 13.07 0.38
N ASP A 82 -8.51 13.25 0.04
CA ASP A 82 -8.90 13.83 -1.26
C ASP A 82 -8.44 15.30 -1.39
N ALA A 83 -8.55 16.08 -0.33
CA ALA A 83 -8.04 17.47 -0.31
C ALA A 83 -6.52 17.49 -0.51
N ARG A 84 -5.76 16.64 0.21
CA ARG A 84 -4.31 16.49 0.07
C ARG A 84 -3.92 16.06 -1.35
N LEU A 85 -4.55 15.01 -1.88
CA LEU A 85 -4.33 14.52 -3.23
C LEU A 85 -4.53 15.61 -4.28
N ASN A 86 -5.63 16.35 -4.19
CA ASN A 86 -5.95 17.40 -5.14
C ASN A 86 -4.97 18.60 -5.06
N ASP A 87 -4.52 18.94 -3.87
CA ASP A 87 -3.55 20.01 -3.65
C ASP A 87 -2.18 19.64 -4.22
N ASP A 88 -1.69 18.44 -3.94
CA ASP A 88 -0.41 17.95 -4.45
C ASP A 88 -0.45 17.75 -5.96
N TYR A 89 -1.57 17.27 -6.52
CA TYR A 89 -1.78 17.21 -7.97
C TYR A 89 -1.67 18.59 -8.62
N LYS A 90 -2.30 19.62 -8.05
CA LYS A 90 -2.22 21.00 -8.56
C LYS A 90 -0.81 21.56 -8.51
N LYS A 91 -0.11 21.36 -7.39
CA LYS A 91 1.29 21.77 -7.23
C LYS A 91 2.17 21.07 -8.27
N LEU A 92 2.01 19.76 -8.44
CA LEU A 92 2.78 18.96 -9.38
C LEU A 92 2.54 19.40 -10.81
N ILE A 93 1.29 19.53 -11.23
CA ILE A 93 0.92 20.02 -12.57
C ILE A 93 1.55 21.40 -12.86
N SER A 94 1.63 22.29 -11.88
CA SER A 94 2.20 23.63 -12.09
C SER A 94 3.69 23.59 -12.48
N LYS A 95 4.42 22.59 -11.99
CA LYS A 95 5.88 22.46 -12.14
C LYS A 95 6.31 21.62 -13.35
N LEU A 96 5.42 20.84 -13.95
CA LEU A 96 5.76 19.92 -15.03
C LEU A 96 5.80 20.58 -16.41
N SER A 97 6.59 20.02 -17.34
CA SER A 97 6.55 20.37 -18.77
C SER A 97 5.22 19.97 -19.41
N PRO A 98 4.83 20.54 -20.56
CA PRO A 98 3.56 20.25 -21.21
C PRO A 98 3.30 18.76 -21.46
N ASP A 99 4.31 18.02 -21.89
CA ASP A 99 4.17 16.59 -22.18
C ASP A 99 3.98 15.77 -20.87
N ARG A 100 4.73 16.11 -19.84
CA ARG A 100 4.57 15.46 -18.52
C ARG A 100 3.22 15.79 -17.87
N LYS A 101 2.72 17.03 -18.03
CA LYS A 101 1.35 17.40 -17.63
C LYS A 101 0.31 16.50 -18.28
N LYS A 102 0.40 16.32 -19.61
CA LYS A 102 -0.50 15.47 -20.37
C LYS A 102 -0.44 14.00 -19.92
N ALA A 103 0.78 13.49 -19.66
CA ALA A 103 0.98 12.14 -19.15
C ALA A 103 0.38 11.96 -17.74
N LEU A 104 0.63 12.88 -16.83
CA LEU A 104 0.08 12.83 -15.46
C LEU A 104 -1.45 12.91 -15.47
N LEU A 105 -2.04 13.78 -16.29
CA LEU A 105 -3.49 13.87 -16.44
C LEU A 105 -4.10 12.54 -16.92
N LYS A 106 -3.46 11.88 -17.90
CA LYS A 106 -3.91 10.57 -18.37
C LYS A 106 -3.82 9.52 -17.26
N ALA A 107 -2.70 9.50 -16.52
CA ALA A 107 -2.49 8.58 -15.41
C ALA A 107 -3.52 8.79 -14.29
N GLN A 108 -3.78 10.05 -13.91
CA GLN A 108 -4.75 10.36 -12.87
C GLN A 108 -6.18 9.94 -13.25
N ARG A 109 -6.59 10.17 -14.48
CA ARG A 109 -7.90 9.72 -14.98
C ARG A 109 -8.04 8.20 -14.99
N ALA A 110 -6.99 7.49 -15.36
CA ALA A 110 -6.99 6.03 -15.33
C ALA A 110 -7.04 5.49 -13.91
N TRP A 111 -6.29 6.13 -12.98
CA TRP A 111 -6.30 5.77 -11.58
C TRP A 111 -7.68 5.98 -10.93
N ILE A 112 -8.36 7.10 -11.19
CA ILE A 112 -9.72 7.33 -10.67
C ILE A 112 -10.67 6.19 -11.08
N LYS A 113 -10.67 5.82 -12.36
CA LYS A 113 -11.50 4.70 -12.86
C LYS A 113 -11.13 3.36 -12.22
N PHE A 114 -9.83 3.12 -12.03
CA PHE A 114 -9.37 1.91 -11.37
C PHE A 114 -9.81 1.89 -9.89
N ARG A 115 -9.63 2.99 -9.15
CA ARG A 115 -10.08 3.11 -7.76
C ARG A 115 -11.57 2.80 -7.63
N GLU A 116 -12.40 3.43 -8.46
CA GLU A 116 -13.85 3.24 -8.44
C GLU A 116 -14.21 1.77 -8.68
N ALA A 117 -13.74 1.17 -9.77
CA ALA A 117 -14.04 -0.22 -10.11
C ALA A 117 -13.49 -1.21 -9.07
N ASN A 118 -12.28 -0.96 -8.53
CA ASN A 118 -11.68 -1.81 -7.52
C ASN A 118 -12.46 -1.77 -6.20
N CYS A 119 -12.91 -0.60 -5.77
CA CYS A 119 -13.64 -0.48 -4.51
C CYS A 119 -15.12 -0.88 -4.66
N GLU A 120 -15.70 -0.78 -5.86
CA GLU A 120 -17.01 -1.35 -6.17
C GLU A 120 -17.03 -2.88 -6.00
N TYR A 121 -15.94 -3.57 -6.34
CA TYR A 121 -15.82 -5.02 -6.12
C TYR A 121 -15.98 -5.40 -4.63
N TRP A 122 -15.54 -4.56 -3.71
CA TRP A 122 -15.69 -4.78 -2.27
C TRP A 122 -17.08 -4.46 -1.75
N PHE A 123 -17.89 -3.78 -2.56
CA PHE A 123 -19.28 -3.47 -2.24
C PHE A 123 -20.17 -4.62 -2.68
N ASP A 124 -20.42 -5.58 -1.78
CA ASP A 124 -21.44 -6.61 -1.99
C ASP A 124 -22.80 -6.07 -1.53
N PRO A 125 -23.80 -5.93 -2.43
CA PRO A 125 -25.13 -5.47 -2.05
C PRO A 125 -25.83 -6.34 -0.99
N HIS A 126 -25.42 -7.60 -0.89
CA HIS A 126 -25.95 -8.57 0.07
C HIS A 126 -25.07 -8.76 1.31
N GLY A 127 -23.86 -8.18 1.32
CA GLY A 127 -22.87 -8.32 2.36
C GLY A 127 -23.10 -7.45 3.60
N GLY A 128 -24.19 -6.70 3.64
CA GLY A 128 -24.59 -5.88 4.79
C GLY A 128 -23.57 -4.78 5.14
N THR A 129 -23.40 -4.55 6.44
CA THR A 129 -22.53 -3.48 6.96
C THR A 129 -21.04 -3.75 6.69
N ALA A 130 -20.62 -5.03 6.73
CA ALA A 130 -19.22 -5.40 6.50
C ALA A 130 -18.78 -5.07 5.07
N ALA A 131 -19.59 -5.36 4.05
CA ALA A 131 -19.26 -5.04 2.66
C ALA A 131 -19.15 -3.53 2.45
N ARG A 132 -20.06 -2.75 3.05
CA ARG A 132 -19.96 -1.28 3.00
C ARG A 132 -18.72 -0.76 3.68
N MET A 133 -18.32 -1.33 4.81
CA MET A 133 -17.09 -0.97 5.53
C MET A 133 -15.86 -1.28 4.68
N ASN A 134 -15.80 -2.45 4.04
CA ASN A 134 -14.70 -2.83 3.15
C ASN A 134 -14.59 -1.86 1.96
N ALA A 135 -15.70 -1.49 1.33
CA ALA A 135 -15.71 -0.53 0.22
C ALA A 135 -15.24 0.87 0.68
N SER A 136 -15.71 1.33 1.84
CA SER A 136 -15.28 2.60 2.44
C SER A 136 -13.78 2.62 2.76
N GLY A 137 -13.28 1.57 3.40
CA GLY A 137 -11.84 1.41 3.69
C GLY A 137 -10.98 1.34 2.41
N CYS A 138 -11.47 0.65 1.37
CA CYS A 138 -10.81 0.61 0.07
C CYS A 138 -10.65 2.01 -0.53
N LEU A 139 -11.71 2.82 -0.56
CA LEU A 139 -11.66 4.20 -1.08
C LEU A 139 -10.65 5.04 -0.30
N LEU A 140 -10.68 4.96 1.02
CA LEU A 140 -9.77 5.69 1.89
C LEU A 140 -8.31 5.30 1.63
N THR A 141 -7.99 4.01 1.72
CA THR A 141 -6.61 3.52 1.57
C THR A 141 -6.05 3.86 0.18
N MET A 142 -6.81 3.62 -0.88
CA MET A 142 -6.35 3.95 -2.24
C MET A 142 -6.13 5.45 -2.43
N THR A 143 -6.98 6.29 -1.84
CA THR A 143 -6.85 7.75 -1.95
C THR A 143 -5.63 8.25 -1.17
N ALA A 144 -5.41 7.77 0.05
CA ALA A 144 -4.24 8.11 0.87
C ALA A 144 -2.93 7.68 0.19
N THR A 145 -2.88 6.46 -0.33
CA THR A 145 -1.73 5.96 -1.09
C THR A 145 -1.43 6.85 -2.30
N ARG A 146 -2.46 7.27 -3.04
CA ARG A 146 -2.26 8.15 -4.20
C ARG A 146 -1.80 9.54 -3.81
N ALA A 147 -2.31 10.11 -2.72
CA ALA A 147 -1.84 11.39 -2.20
C ALA A 147 -0.35 11.32 -1.87
N LYS A 148 0.09 10.26 -1.17
CA LYS A 148 1.50 10.03 -0.84
C LYS A 148 2.38 9.84 -2.09
N GLU A 149 1.90 9.15 -3.13
CA GLU A 149 2.63 9.04 -4.40
C GLU A 149 2.85 10.41 -5.07
N LEU A 150 1.82 11.27 -5.09
CA LEU A 150 1.93 12.60 -5.69
C LEU A 150 2.87 13.50 -4.87
N GLU A 151 2.83 13.42 -3.55
CA GLU A 151 3.77 14.10 -2.66
C GLU A 151 5.22 13.66 -2.95
N GLY A 152 5.49 12.37 -3.03
CA GLY A 152 6.82 11.84 -3.38
C GLY A 152 7.29 12.28 -4.78
N MET A 153 6.37 12.42 -5.74
CA MET A 153 6.71 12.98 -7.06
C MET A 153 7.08 14.47 -6.98
N LEU A 154 6.49 15.23 -6.05
CA LEU A 154 6.82 16.64 -5.82
C LEU A 154 8.21 16.82 -5.18
N GLU A 155 8.56 15.92 -4.26
CA GLU A 155 9.88 15.92 -3.59
C GLU A 155 11.01 15.57 -4.57
N GLY A 156 10.71 14.79 -5.61
CA GLY A 156 11.67 14.38 -6.64
C GLY A 156 11.87 15.39 -7.78
N LEU A 157 11.25 16.57 -7.73
CA LEU A 157 11.40 17.64 -8.74
C LEU A 157 12.42 18.70 -8.32
#